data_be9429aa3b148c8d97098f1a71528f65
#
_entry.id   be9429aa3b148c8d97098f1a71528f65
#
_cell.length_a   1.000
_cell.length_b   1.000
_cell.length_c   1.000
_cell.angle_alpha   90.00
_cell.angle_beta   90.00
_cell.angle_gamma   90.00
#
_symmetry.space_group_name_H-M   'P 1'
#
loop_
_entity.id
_entity.type
_entity.pdbx_description
1 polymer ?
#
loop_
_entity_poly.entity_id
_entity_poly.type
_entity_poly.pdbx_seq_one_letter_code
_entity_poly.pdbx_strand_id
1 'polypeptide(L)'
;MTECGITGIPLYMDADAALFHTLGLRSVPSLAVFDSQGQLLRATADMPNADEMAQLLDAAQHPAQQTLAFLKQLIQADGAIPSTYTLSGGAVHPGDTVLSETMGQTMLYAAQTEDAALFSDAWCYVRDKMTVGGLTVWRIQAGEKAAANASLDDLRILRALMEADAVWGGYEREIRERAAALYAACVVDDALVSFANVDGSGRGDRVTLCYLDVETMRALSAYDVRWTAVANRSEAILTDSRALMSSELPLYRASYTPAKDMFSNAAAQMTEAALTILHAAQISAAGEQTLDWLDAQLGAGAIYAQYASNGQVGYGFRYEAIGSYAVLAQVGAVSGHTELARLSLAKLENRRVATGTFAGAYGSVKGETSYTFDELEALFALMAMKP
;
A
#
# COMPACT_ATOMS: atom_id res chain seq x y z
N MET A 1 13.35 11.64 -38.58
CA MET A 1 11.90 11.86 -38.68
C MET A 1 11.45 12.31 -40.06
N THR A 2 12.25 13.03 -40.80
CA THR A 2 11.96 13.37 -42.23
C THR A 2 11.77 12.12 -43.12
N GLU A 3 12.46 11.03 -42.81
CA GLU A 3 12.31 9.75 -43.52
C GLU A 3 10.96 9.06 -43.28
N CYS A 4 10.27 9.39 -42.19
CA CYS A 4 8.95 8.86 -41.84
C CYS A 4 7.80 9.80 -42.21
N GLY A 5 8.08 10.93 -42.93
CA GLY A 5 7.07 11.89 -43.33
C GLY A 5 6.46 12.72 -42.18
N ILE A 6 7.01 12.69 -41.00
CA ILE A 6 6.55 13.46 -39.84
C ILE A 6 7.16 14.86 -39.91
N THR A 7 6.28 15.86 -40.18
CA THR A 7 6.65 17.28 -40.22
C THR A 7 5.83 18.08 -39.24
N GLY A 8 6.42 19.17 -38.70
CA GLY A 8 5.70 20.11 -37.83
C GLY A 8 5.65 19.71 -36.35
N ILE A 9 6.30 18.60 -35.92
CA ILE A 9 6.43 18.23 -34.53
C ILE A 9 7.79 18.73 -34.04
N PRO A 10 7.86 19.54 -32.98
CA PRO A 10 9.12 19.95 -32.37
C PRO A 10 9.85 18.74 -31.79
N LEU A 11 11.15 18.69 -32.01
CA LEU A 11 12.04 17.66 -31.46
C LEU A 11 12.84 18.25 -30.31
N TYR A 12 12.83 17.57 -29.17
CA TYR A 12 13.64 17.89 -28.01
C TYR A 12 14.62 16.75 -27.74
N MET A 13 15.83 17.11 -27.29
CA MET A 13 16.85 16.15 -26.89
C MET A 13 16.88 16.12 -25.35
N ASP A 14 16.69 14.94 -24.77
CA ASP A 14 16.87 14.68 -23.33
C ASP A 14 18.32 14.21 -23.10
N ALA A 15 19.29 15.14 -23.18
CA ALA A 15 20.72 14.82 -23.21
C ALA A 15 21.20 14.13 -21.91
N ASP A 16 20.60 14.50 -20.77
CA ASP A 16 20.97 14.01 -19.44
C ASP A 16 19.99 12.95 -18.94
N ALA A 17 19.07 12.46 -19.77
CA ALA A 17 17.98 11.57 -19.41
C ALA A 17 17.09 12.11 -18.26
N ALA A 18 17.10 13.42 -18.02
CA ALA A 18 16.37 14.03 -16.93
C ALA A 18 14.86 13.85 -17.08
N LEU A 19 14.31 14.06 -18.28
CA LEU A 19 12.90 13.84 -18.57
C LEU A 19 12.55 12.36 -18.45
N PHE A 20 13.43 11.47 -18.90
CA PHE A 20 13.26 10.02 -18.80
C PHE A 20 13.08 9.58 -17.33
N HIS A 21 13.96 10.06 -16.44
CA HIS A 21 13.88 9.77 -15.01
C HIS A 21 12.66 10.44 -14.35
N THR A 22 12.41 11.71 -14.67
CA THR A 22 11.27 12.47 -14.14
C THR A 22 9.93 11.83 -14.48
N LEU A 23 9.79 11.28 -15.68
CA LEU A 23 8.57 10.60 -16.11
C LEU A 23 8.51 9.12 -15.68
N GLY A 24 9.53 8.62 -14.98
CA GLY A 24 9.59 7.23 -14.56
C GLY A 24 9.68 6.22 -15.72
N LEU A 25 10.16 6.64 -16.89
CA LEU A 25 10.28 5.78 -18.06
C LEU A 25 11.32 4.67 -17.84
N ARG A 26 11.17 3.55 -18.50
CA ARG A 26 12.01 2.35 -18.32
C ARG A 26 12.76 1.92 -19.59
N SER A 27 12.28 2.35 -20.73
CA SER A 27 12.82 1.99 -22.03
C SER A 27 12.47 3.05 -23.07
N VAL A 28 13.10 3.00 -24.22
CA VAL A 28 12.77 3.79 -25.41
C VAL A 28 12.44 2.85 -26.56
N PRO A 29 11.48 3.15 -27.42
CA PRO A 29 10.59 4.33 -27.35
C PRO A 29 9.58 4.22 -26.21
N SER A 30 9.11 5.35 -25.71
CA SER A 30 8.06 5.44 -24.71
C SER A 30 7.08 6.56 -25.06
N LEU A 31 5.83 6.41 -24.60
CA LEU A 31 4.77 7.40 -24.73
C LEU A 31 4.45 7.97 -23.36
N ALA A 32 4.32 9.28 -23.25
CA ALA A 32 3.80 9.96 -22.07
C ALA A 32 2.57 10.78 -22.44
N VAL A 33 1.52 10.65 -21.66
CA VAL A 33 0.25 11.35 -21.81
C VAL A 33 0.13 12.37 -20.69
N PHE A 34 -0.14 13.61 -21.03
CA PHE A 34 -0.34 14.72 -20.09
C PHE A 34 -1.74 15.29 -20.24
N ASP A 35 -2.26 15.86 -19.17
CA ASP A 35 -3.47 16.68 -19.21
C ASP A 35 -3.17 18.07 -19.80
N SER A 36 -4.22 18.92 -19.90
CA SER A 36 -4.09 20.28 -20.40
C SER A 36 -3.31 21.22 -19.47
N GLN A 37 -3.04 20.79 -18.24
CA GLN A 37 -2.26 21.53 -17.23
C GLN A 37 -0.79 21.05 -17.20
N GLY A 38 -0.42 20.09 -18.03
CA GLY A 38 0.92 19.53 -18.07
C GLY A 38 1.22 18.49 -16.99
N GLN A 39 0.19 17.99 -16.30
CA GLN A 39 0.34 16.89 -15.35
C GLN A 39 0.46 15.56 -16.08
N LEU A 40 1.41 14.72 -15.70
CA LEU A 40 1.56 13.39 -16.26
C LEU A 40 0.38 12.52 -15.83
N LEU A 41 -0.41 12.06 -16.81
CA LEU A 41 -1.49 11.10 -16.59
C LEU A 41 -0.99 9.66 -16.73
N ARG A 42 -0.09 9.43 -17.69
CA ARG A 42 0.42 8.09 -17.99
C ARG A 42 1.75 8.13 -18.70
N ALA A 43 2.62 7.16 -18.40
CA ALA A 43 3.79 6.82 -19.18
C ALA A 43 3.80 5.32 -19.50
N THR A 44 4.17 4.93 -20.71
CA THR A 44 4.24 3.53 -21.13
C THR A 44 5.31 3.32 -22.19
N ALA A 45 5.94 2.16 -22.18
CA ALA A 45 6.85 1.71 -23.26
C ALA A 45 6.09 1.04 -24.41
N ASP A 46 4.80 0.75 -24.23
CA ASP A 46 3.96 0.19 -25.29
C ASP A 46 3.65 1.27 -26.30
N MET A 47 3.78 0.92 -27.59
CA MET A 47 3.46 1.81 -28.72
C MET A 47 2.11 1.38 -29.31
N PRO A 48 1.01 1.99 -28.83
CA PRO A 48 -0.34 1.56 -29.20
C PRO A 48 -0.67 1.90 -30.67
N ASN A 49 -1.55 1.11 -31.27
CA ASN A 49 -2.24 1.47 -32.50
C ASN A 49 -3.33 2.53 -32.22
N ALA A 50 -4.08 2.96 -33.27
CA ALA A 50 -5.06 4.05 -33.12
C ALA A 50 -6.21 3.72 -32.16
N ASP A 51 -6.71 2.47 -32.17
CA ASP A 51 -7.79 2.03 -31.28
C ASP A 51 -7.29 1.86 -29.84
N GLU A 52 -6.11 1.30 -29.69
CA GLU A 52 -5.43 1.18 -28.38
C GLU A 52 -5.06 2.56 -27.82
N MET A 53 -4.77 3.55 -28.68
CA MET A 53 -4.52 4.92 -28.25
C MET A 53 -5.76 5.55 -27.61
N ALA A 54 -6.94 5.36 -28.18
CA ALA A 54 -8.18 5.85 -27.60
C ALA A 54 -8.45 5.21 -26.22
N GLN A 55 -8.25 3.90 -26.11
CA GLN A 55 -8.36 3.17 -24.85
C GLN A 55 -7.32 3.66 -23.82
N LEU A 56 -6.08 3.92 -24.27
CA LEU A 56 -5.02 4.43 -23.42
C LEU A 56 -5.32 5.83 -22.86
N LEU A 57 -5.91 6.70 -23.69
CA LEU A 57 -6.32 8.04 -23.25
C LEU A 57 -7.46 7.99 -22.24
N ASP A 58 -8.45 7.12 -22.45
CA ASP A 58 -9.53 6.89 -21.48
C ASP A 58 -8.96 6.31 -20.17
N ALA A 59 -8.08 5.31 -20.29
CA ALA A 59 -7.39 4.71 -19.15
C ALA A 59 -6.58 5.71 -18.34
N ALA A 60 -5.93 6.66 -18.98
CA ALA A 60 -5.14 7.70 -18.34
C ALA A 60 -6.02 8.70 -17.57
N GLN A 61 -7.27 8.91 -18.03
CA GLN A 61 -8.24 9.79 -17.36
C GLN A 61 -8.93 9.11 -16.17
N HIS A 62 -9.05 7.79 -16.19
CA HIS A 62 -9.83 7.02 -15.21
C HIS A 62 -9.05 5.86 -14.57
N PRO A 63 -7.80 6.07 -14.06
CA PRO A 63 -6.94 4.98 -13.58
C PRO A 63 -7.58 4.21 -12.42
N ALA A 64 -8.19 4.90 -11.45
CA ALA A 64 -8.83 4.25 -10.30
C ALA A 64 -10.02 3.37 -10.70
N GLN A 65 -10.82 3.80 -11.69
CA GLN A 65 -11.95 3.00 -12.18
C GLN A 65 -11.48 1.72 -12.85
N GLN A 66 -10.41 1.78 -13.64
CA GLN A 66 -9.85 0.60 -14.30
C GLN A 66 -9.26 -0.37 -13.27
N THR A 67 -8.49 0.13 -12.30
CA THR A 67 -7.90 -0.71 -11.25
C THR A 67 -8.98 -1.35 -10.38
N LEU A 68 -10.03 -0.61 -10.03
CA LEU A 68 -11.16 -1.17 -9.30
C LEU A 68 -11.91 -2.23 -10.13
N ALA A 69 -12.11 -1.99 -11.43
CA ALA A 69 -12.74 -2.97 -12.31
C ALA A 69 -11.90 -4.25 -12.43
N PHE A 70 -10.58 -4.13 -12.46
CA PHE A 70 -9.68 -5.28 -12.40
C PHE A 70 -9.75 -6.00 -11.04
N LEU A 71 -9.66 -5.28 -9.93
CA LEU A 71 -9.78 -5.86 -8.57
C LEU A 71 -11.08 -6.66 -8.42
N LYS A 72 -12.19 -6.13 -8.96
CA LYS A 72 -13.50 -6.83 -8.92
C LYS A 72 -13.50 -8.17 -9.67
N GLN A 73 -12.60 -8.41 -10.62
CA GLN A 73 -12.45 -9.72 -11.27
C GLN A 73 -11.79 -10.77 -10.38
N LEU A 74 -11.10 -10.35 -9.30
CA LEU A 74 -10.48 -11.26 -8.33
C LEU A 74 -11.46 -11.76 -7.27
N ILE A 75 -12.62 -11.11 -7.10
CA ILE A 75 -13.60 -11.43 -6.06
C ILE A 75 -14.21 -12.80 -6.34
N GLN A 76 -14.10 -13.70 -5.38
CA GLN A 76 -14.68 -15.03 -5.43
C GLN A 76 -16.16 -15.00 -5.05
N ALA A 77 -16.89 -16.08 -5.37
CA ALA A 77 -18.34 -16.17 -5.11
C ALA A 77 -18.75 -16.05 -3.62
N ASP A 78 -17.82 -16.31 -2.70
CA ASP A 78 -18.03 -16.19 -1.25
C ASP A 78 -17.51 -14.85 -0.67
N GLY A 79 -17.09 -13.92 -1.53
CA GLY A 79 -16.54 -12.62 -1.16
C GLY A 79 -15.03 -12.62 -0.87
N ALA A 80 -14.36 -13.76 -0.97
CA ALA A 80 -12.91 -13.84 -0.82
C ALA A 80 -12.19 -13.06 -1.91
N ILE A 81 -11.10 -12.39 -1.55
CA ILE A 81 -10.20 -11.74 -2.49
C ILE A 81 -8.81 -12.36 -2.31
N PRO A 82 -8.33 -13.16 -3.27
CA PRO A 82 -7.01 -13.75 -3.22
C PRO A 82 -5.93 -12.66 -3.15
N SER A 83 -4.93 -12.86 -2.29
CA SER A 83 -3.83 -11.91 -2.10
C SER A 83 -2.77 -11.99 -3.18
N THR A 84 -2.83 -13.04 -4.00
CA THR A 84 -1.95 -13.22 -5.16
C THR A 84 -2.76 -13.69 -6.37
N TYR A 85 -2.23 -13.40 -7.55
CA TYR A 85 -2.79 -13.87 -8.82
C TYR A 85 -1.68 -13.97 -9.88
N THR A 86 -1.97 -14.63 -11.01
CA THR A 86 -1.12 -14.60 -12.20
C THR A 86 -1.95 -14.25 -13.43
N LEU A 87 -1.32 -13.60 -14.41
CA LEU A 87 -1.93 -13.18 -15.67
C LEU A 87 -1.30 -13.98 -16.81
N SER A 88 -2.04 -14.89 -17.40
CA SER A 88 -1.53 -15.72 -18.51
C SER A 88 -2.65 -16.23 -19.40
N GLY A 89 -2.36 -16.51 -20.67
CA GLY A 89 -3.33 -17.06 -21.60
C GLY A 89 -4.60 -16.24 -21.81
N GLY A 90 -4.54 -14.92 -21.54
CA GLY A 90 -5.72 -14.03 -21.61
C GLY A 90 -6.69 -14.17 -20.43
N ALA A 91 -6.31 -14.88 -19.37
CA ALA A 91 -7.11 -15.09 -18.17
C ALA A 91 -6.38 -14.69 -16.89
N VAL A 92 -7.16 -14.31 -15.87
CA VAL A 92 -6.70 -14.08 -14.50
C VAL A 92 -6.80 -15.40 -13.74
N HIS A 93 -5.71 -15.80 -13.10
CA HIS A 93 -5.65 -17.02 -12.28
C HIS A 93 -5.42 -16.61 -10.82
N PRO A 94 -6.47 -16.61 -9.98
CA PRO A 94 -6.36 -16.26 -8.56
C PRO A 94 -5.54 -17.32 -7.82
N GLY A 95 -4.76 -16.88 -6.83
CA GLY A 95 -4.08 -17.76 -5.87
C GLY A 95 -5.03 -18.40 -4.87
N ASP A 96 -4.51 -19.25 -4.02
CA ASP A 96 -5.27 -20.03 -3.00
C ASP A 96 -5.20 -19.39 -1.59
N THR A 97 -4.61 -18.22 -1.49
CA THR A 97 -4.33 -17.54 -0.22
C THR A 97 -5.14 -16.24 -0.13
N VAL A 98 -5.86 -16.09 0.98
CA VAL A 98 -6.55 -14.86 1.37
C VAL A 98 -5.90 -14.32 2.64
N LEU A 99 -5.44 -13.07 2.61
CA LEU A 99 -4.87 -12.37 3.77
C LEU A 99 -5.89 -11.41 4.38
N SER A 100 -5.87 -11.29 5.70
CA SER A 100 -6.63 -10.25 6.41
C SER A 100 -6.22 -8.84 5.98
N GLU A 101 -4.97 -8.65 5.56
CA GLU A 101 -4.47 -7.42 4.95
C GLU A 101 -5.30 -7.04 3.71
N THR A 102 -5.39 -7.94 2.72
CA THR A 102 -6.14 -7.72 1.48
C THR A 102 -7.61 -7.41 1.75
N MET A 103 -8.23 -8.17 2.67
CA MET A 103 -9.63 -7.99 3.03
C MET A 103 -9.85 -6.66 3.77
N GLY A 104 -8.99 -6.33 4.74
CA GLY A 104 -9.06 -5.07 5.49
C GLY A 104 -8.86 -3.84 4.62
N GLN A 105 -7.89 -3.88 3.69
CA GLN A 105 -7.68 -2.82 2.69
C GLN A 105 -8.91 -2.65 1.78
N THR A 106 -9.48 -3.75 1.30
CA THR A 106 -10.69 -3.71 0.45
C THR A 106 -11.86 -3.10 1.20
N MET A 107 -12.09 -3.51 2.46
CA MET A 107 -13.14 -2.93 3.29
C MET A 107 -12.93 -1.43 3.50
N LEU A 108 -11.69 -1.00 3.80
CA LEU A 108 -11.37 0.40 4.02
C LEU A 108 -11.60 1.23 2.76
N TYR A 109 -11.10 0.78 1.61
CA TYR A 109 -11.33 1.46 0.33
C TYR A 109 -12.83 1.56 0.01
N ALA A 110 -13.58 0.47 0.19
CA ALA A 110 -15.01 0.43 -0.07
C ALA A 110 -15.80 1.39 0.85
N ALA A 111 -15.43 1.49 2.14
CA ALA A 111 -16.04 2.45 3.06
C ALA A 111 -15.75 3.90 2.65
N GLN A 112 -14.51 4.23 2.32
CA GLN A 112 -14.09 5.57 1.91
C GLN A 112 -14.65 6.02 0.55
N THR A 113 -15.00 5.07 -0.31
CA THR A 113 -15.65 5.34 -1.61
C THR A 113 -17.16 5.09 -1.62
N GLU A 114 -17.72 4.76 -0.47
CA GLU A 114 -19.16 4.47 -0.27
C GLU A 114 -19.68 3.31 -1.15
N ASP A 115 -18.81 2.36 -1.53
CA ASP A 115 -19.19 1.12 -2.24
C ASP A 115 -19.73 0.08 -1.24
N ALA A 116 -20.99 0.22 -0.86
CA ALA A 116 -21.64 -0.64 0.13
C ALA A 116 -21.66 -2.13 -0.27
N ALA A 117 -21.71 -2.44 -1.56
CA ALA A 117 -21.70 -3.82 -2.04
C ALA A 117 -20.33 -4.47 -1.83
N LEU A 118 -19.26 -3.80 -2.27
CA LEU A 118 -17.89 -4.27 -2.08
C LEU A 118 -17.55 -4.40 -0.58
N PHE A 119 -17.97 -3.42 0.23
CA PHE A 119 -17.78 -3.49 1.68
C PHE A 119 -18.49 -4.70 2.28
N SER A 120 -19.77 -4.89 1.95
CA SER A 120 -20.58 -6.01 2.49
C SER A 120 -19.98 -7.37 2.14
N ASP A 121 -19.54 -7.58 0.90
CA ASP A 121 -18.95 -8.84 0.46
C ASP A 121 -17.67 -9.15 1.24
N ALA A 122 -16.74 -8.18 1.32
CA ALA A 122 -15.50 -8.34 2.06
C ALA A 122 -15.74 -8.51 3.57
N TRP A 123 -16.65 -7.73 4.16
CA TRP A 123 -16.99 -7.84 5.58
C TRP A 123 -17.61 -9.19 5.92
N CYS A 124 -18.55 -9.69 5.12
CA CYS A 124 -19.14 -11.01 5.34
C CYS A 124 -18.06 -12.10 5.34
N TYR A 125 -17.10 -12.05 4.42
CA TYR A 125 -16.00 -13.00 4.42
C TYR A 125 -15.13 -12.90 5.68
N VAL A 126 -14.71 -11.70 6.08
CA VAL A 126 -13.93 -11.47 7.31
C VAL A 126 -14.67 -11.99 8.53
N ARG A 127 -15.95 -11.58 8.68
CA ARG A 127 -16.77 -11.95 9.84
C ARG A 127 -16.97 -13.46 9.92
N ASP A 128 -17.36 -14.11 8.83
CA ASP A 128 -17.84 -15.49 8.83
C ASP A 128 -16.70 -16.52 8.65
N LYS A 129 -15.63 -16.12 7.96
CA LYS A 129 -14.51 -17.05 7.62
C LYS A 129 -13.24 -16.77 8.41
N MET A 130 -12.87 -15.51 8.64
CA MET A 130 -11.57 -15.18 9.22
C MET A 130 -11.62 -14.87 10.72
N THR A 131 -12.79 -14.57 11.29
CA THR A 131 -12.91 -14.17 12.70
C THR A 131 -12.87 -15.37 13.66
N VAL A 132 -12.08 -15.26 14.72
CA VAL A 132 -12.00 -16.20 15.86
C VAL A 132 -11.83 -15.38 17.13
N GLY A 133 -12.79 -15.46 18.07
CA GLY A 133 -12.71 -14.77 19.36
C GLY A 133 -12.59 -13.24 19.27
N GLY A 134 -13.10 -12.63 18.19
CA GLY A 134 -13.01 -11.18 17.94
C GLY A 134 -11.70 -10.73 17.24
N LEU A 135 -10.74 -11.63 17.04
CA LEU A 135 -9.53 -11.40 16.24
C LEU A 135 -9.71 -11.96 14.82
N THR A 136 -8.94 -11.45 13.88
CA THR A 136 -8.93 -11.93 12.50
C THR A 136 -7.68 -12.75 12.25
N VAL A 137 -7.82 -14.04 11.84
CA VAL A 137 -6.66 -14.83 11.43
C VAL A 137 -5.98 -14.16 10.23
N TRP A 138 -4.64 -14.01 10.30
CA TRP A 138 -3.92 -13.24 9.28
C TRP A 138 -3.98 -13.86 7.89
N ARG A 139 -4.26 -15.17 7.79
CA ARG A 139 -4.28 -15.92 6.53
C ARG A 139 -5.26 -17.08 6.56
N ILE A 140 -5.95 -17.28 5.43
CA ILE A 140 -6.55 -18.56 5.04
C ILE A 140 -5.81 -19.02 3.77
N GLN A 141 -5.28 -20.22 3.74
CA GLN A 141 -4.60 -20.80 2.59
C GLN A 141 -5.13 -22.20 2.33
N ALA A 142 -5.59 -22.47 1.10
CA ALA A 142 -6.21 -23.74 0.73
C ALA A 142 -7.30 -24.18 1.73
N GLY A 143 -8.05 -23.22 2.29
CA GLY A 143 -9.09 -23.45 3.30
C GLY A 143 -8.61 -23.56 4.75
N GLU A 144 -7.31 -23.62 5.01
CA GLU A 144 -6.74 -23.74 6.35
C GLU A 144 -6.47 -22.36 6.97
N LYS A 145 -6.97 -22.15 8.20
CA LYS A 145 -6.78 -20.92 8.96
C LYS A 145 -5.42 -20.89 9.65
N ALA A 146 -4.73 -19.74 9.59
CA ALA A 146 -3.57 -19.51 10.44
C ALA A 146 -3.95 -19.47 11.93
N ALA A 147 -2.99 -19.80 12.81
CA ALA A 147 -3.21 -19.82 14.25
C ALA A 147 -3.17 -18.44 14.91
N ALA A 148 -2.72 -17.40 14.20
CA ALA A 148 -2.50 -16.06 14.73
C ALA A 148 -3.23 -14.99 13.92
N ASN A 149 -3.43 -13.81 14.53
CA ASN A 149 -3.79 -12.58 13.85
C ASN A 149 -2.54 -11.82 13.34
N ALA A 150 -2.76 -10.71 12.63
CA ALA A 150 -1.79 -9.63 12.46
C ALA A 150 -2.44 -8.35 13.00
N SER A 151 -1.83 -7.72 14.00
CA SER A 151 -2.47 -6.60 14.71
C SER A 151 -2.71 -5.38 13.83
N LEU A 152 -1.89 -5.14 12.79
CA LEU A 152 -2.15 -4.10 11.79
C LEU A 152 -3.41 -4.39 10.98
N ASP A 153 -3.61 -5.64 10.59
CA ASP A 153 -4.78 -6.01 9.78
C ASP A 153 -6.08 -5.86 10.59
N ASP A 154 -6.05 -6.24 11.87
CA ASP A 154 -7.18 -5.98 12.77
C ASP A 154 -7.43 -4.47 12.95
N LEU A 155 -6.36 -3.63 13.03
CA LEU A 155 -6.51 -2.16 13.05
C LEU A 155 -7.14 -1.64 11.74
N ARG A 156 -6.70 -2.12 10.57
CA ARG A 156 -7.30 -1.74 9.26
C ARG A 156 -8.77 -2.13 9.17
N ILE A 157 -9.12 -3.34 9.63
CA ILE A 157 -10.52 -3.80 9.68
C ILE A 157 -11.35 -2.92 10.63
N LEU A 158 -10.80 -2.57 11.79
CA LEU A 158 -11.43 -1.66 12.74
C LEU A 158 -11.60 -0.26 12.13
N ARG A 159 -10.58 0.26 11.43
CA ARG A 159 -10.70 1.53 10.71
C ARG A 159 -11.80 1.47 9.65
N ALA A 160 -11.86 0.41 8.86
CA ALA A 160 -12.88 0.21 7.85
C ALA A 160 -14.30 0.15 8.47
N LEU A 161 -14.45 -0.51 9.61
CA LEU A 161 -15.72 -0.56 10.34
C LEU A 161 -16.11 0.82 10.89
N MET A 162 -15.15 1.63 11.39
CA MET A 162 -15.42 3.00 11.86
C MET A 162 -15.87 3.91 10.72
N GLU A 163 -15.21 3.84 9.55
CA GLU A 163 -15.60 4.59 8.36
C GLU A 163 -17.00 4.14 7.88
N ALA A 164 -17.26 2.83 7.85
CA ALA A 164 -18.55 2.28 7.49
C ALA A 164 -19.68 2.69 8.47
N ASP A 165 -19.37 2.75 9.77
CA ASP A 165 -20.32 3.20 10.77
C ASP A 165 -20.66 4.69 10.61
N ALA A 166 -19.70 5.50 10.24
CA ALA A 166 -19.90 6.92 9.95
C ALA A 166 -20.80 7.15 8.71
N VAL A 167 -20.68 6.29 7.68
CA VAL A 167 -21.48 6.42 6.43
C VAL A 167 -22.85 5.75 6.54
N TRP A 168 -22.89 4.51 7.04
CA TRP A 168 -24.11 3.67 7.01
C TRP A 168 -24.68 3.36 8.39
N GLY A 169 -23.91 3.51 9.47
CA GLY A 169 -24.28 3.13 10.83
C GLY A 169 -24.33 1.62 11.06
N GLY A 170 -24.48 1.23 12.33
CA GLY A 170 -24.79 -0.15 12.72
C GLY A 170 -23.58 -1.03 13.08
N TYR A 171 -22.35 -0.50 13.06
CA TYR A 171 -21.13 -1.25 13.36
C TYR A 171 -20.54 -0.98 14.74
N GLU A 172 -21.09 -0.02 15.53
CA GLU A 172 -20.52 0.38 16.82
C GLU A 172 -20.26 -0.79 17.78
N ARG A 173 -21.18 -1.72 17.88
CA ARG A 173 -21.03 -2.91 18.75
C ARG A 173 -19.86 -3.77 18.31
N GLU A 174 -19.74 -4.03 17.02
CA GLU A 174 -18.67 -4.82 16.43
C GLU A 174 -17.29 -4.16 16.64
N ILE A 175 -17.22 -2.83 16.45
CA ILE A 175 -16.00 -2.04 16.71
C ILE A 175 -15.58 -2.20 18.17
N ARG A 176 -16.47 -2.03 19.14
CA ARG A 176 -16.17 -2.16 20.57
C ARG A 176 -15.70 -3.56 20.95
N GLU A 177 -16.38 -4.61 20.46
CA GLU A 177 -16.03 -6.00 20.74
C GLU A 177 -14.65 -6.35 20.17
N ARG A 178 -14.36 -5.98 18.92
CA ARG A 178 -13.07 -6.24 18.26
C ARG A 178 -11.94 -5.40 18.86
N ALA A 179 -12.17 -4.11 19.15
CA ALA A 179 -11.18 -3.26 19.80
C ALA A 179 -10.78 -3.80 21.18
N ALA A 180 -11.75 -4.31 21.96
CA ALA A 180 -11.48 -4.94 23.24
C ALA A 180 -10.73 -6.28 23.11
N ALA A 181 -11.06 -7.10 22.11
CA ALA A 181 -10.36 -8.37 21.83
C ALA A 181 -8.92 -8.12 21.40
N LEU A 182 -8.68 -7.19 20.47
CA LEU A 182 -7.35 -6.83 20.00
C LEU A 182 -6.50 -6.25 21.14
N TYR A 183 -7.08 -5.35 21.95
CA TYR A 183 -6.40 -4.82 23.13
C TYR A 183 -5.96 -5.94 24.09
N ALA A 184 -6.85 -6.84 24.45
CA ALA A 184 -6.56 -7.94 25.37
C ALA A 184 -5.48 -8.90 24.83
N ALA A 185 -5.48 -9.15 23.53
CA ALA A 185 -4.57 -10.09 22.88
C ALA A 185 -3.19 -9.47 22.58
N CYS A 186 -3.16 -8.26 22.02
CA CYS A 186 -1.97 -7.69 21.39
C CYS A 186 -1.39 -6.47 22.12
N VAL A 187 -1.92 -6.04 23.26
CA VAL A 187 -1.34 -4.93 24.05
C VAL A 187 -0.70 -5.45 25.34
N VAL A 188 0.53 -5.02 25.60
CA VAL A 188 1.30 -5.32 26.81
C VAL A 188 1.97 -4.03 27.29
N ASP A 189 1.67 -3.59 28.51
CA ASP A 189 2.22 -2.35 29.10
C ASP A 189 2.07 -1.15 28.12
N ASP A 190 0.87 -0.98 27.58
CA ASP A 190 0.50 0.02 26.58
C ASP A 190 1.26 -0.07 25.23
N ALA A 191 2.08 -1.09 25.03
CA ALA A 191 2.75 -1.33 23.77
C ALA A 191 1.99 -2.39 22.94
N LEU A 192 1.73 -2.09 21.65
CA LEU A 192 1.22 -3.06 20.71
C LEU A 192 2.31 -4.10 20.39
N VAL A 193 1.92 -5.36 20.19
CA VAL A 193 2.76 -6.40 19.58
C VAL A 193 2.18 -6.84 18.24
N SER A 194 3.03 -7.38 17.35
CA SER A 194 2.63 -7.63 15.96
C SER A 194 1.54 -8.69 15.82
N PHE A 195 1.46 -9.65 16.74
CA PHE A 195 0.47 -10.74 16.64
C PHE A 195 0.18 -11.40 18.00
N ALA A 196 -0.94 -12.08 18.07
CA ALA A 196 -1.28 -13.04 19.10
C ALA A 196 -1.91 -14.29 18.46
N ASN A 197 -1.79 -15.44 19.10
CA ASN A 197 -2.51 -16.64 18.72
C ASN A 197 -3.99 -16.44 19.06
N VAL A 198 -4.88 -16.75 18.11
CA VAL A 198 -6.32 -16.52 18.27
C VAL A 198 -6.98 -17.44 19.31
N ASP A 199 -6.29 -18.51 19.73
CA ASP A 199 -6.67 -19.41 20.81
C ASP A 199 -6.19 -18.94 22.19
N GLY A 200 -5.48 -17.80 22.27
CA GLY A 200 -4.93 -17.25 23.50
C GLY A 200 -3.65 -17.94 24.00
N SER A 201 -3.07 -18.89 23.28
CA SER A 201 -1.90 -19.67 23.72
C SER A 201 -0.59 -18.88 23.76
N GLY A 202 -0.53 -17.69 23.13
CA GLY A 202 0.67 -16.86 23.11
C GLY A 202 0.53 -15.62 22.23
N ARG A 203 1.57 -14.77 22.29
CA ARG A 203 1.69 -13.54 21.49
C ARG A 203 3.14 -13.23 21.15
N GLY A 204 3.37 -12.33 20.21
CA GLY A 204 4.69 -11.79 19.90
C GLY A 204 5.29 -10.98 21.08
N ASP A 205 6.61 -10.76 21.02
CA ASP A 205 7.37 -9.97 21.99
C ASP A 205 7.81 -8.60 21.44
N ARG A 206 7.51 -8.35 20.15
CA ARG A 206 7.92 -7.14 19.42
C ARG A 206 6.78 -6.62 18.55
N VAL A 207 6.92 -5.37 18.14
CA VAL A 207 6.06 -4.76 17.10
C VAL A 207 6.91 -4.42 15.87
N THR A 208 6.42 -4.78 14.68
CA THR A 208 6.91 -4.25 13.41
C THR A 208 6.48 -2.78 13.31
N LEU A 209 7.38 -1.86 12.97
CA LEU A 209 7.06 -0.42 13.07
C LEU A 209 5.92 0.00 12.14
N CYS A 210 5.79 -0.63 10.97
CA CYS A 210 4.65 -0.38 10.07
C CYS A 210 3.28 -0.82 10.65
N TYR A 211 3.26 -1.49 11.81
CA TYR A 211 2.03 -1.84 12.52
C TYR A 211 1.55 -0.74 13.48
N LEU A 212 2.32 0.33 13.63
CA LEU A 212 1.99 1.44 14.52
C LEU A 212 1.10 2.49 13.82
N ASP A 213 -0.11 2.09 13.45
CA ASP A 213 -1.15 2.99 12.92
C ASP A 213 -1.75 3.82 14.07
N VAL A 214 -1.03 4.88 14.43
CA VAL A 214 -1.38 5.77 15.55
C VAL A 214 -2.70 6.50 15.30
N GLU A 215 -2.99 6.86 14.05
CA GLU A 215 -4.23 7.54 13.69
C GLU A 215 -5.46 6.67 14.02
N THR A 216 -5.43 5.41 13.60
CA THR A 216 -6.48 4.44 13.91
C THR A 216 -6.58 4.18 15.42
N MET A 217 -5.45 4.02 16.12
CA MET A 217 -5.44 3.84 17.57
C MET A 217 -6.07 5.04 18.32
N ARG A 218 -5.80 6.27 17.85
CA ARG A 218 -6.44 7.50 18.40
C ARG A 218 -7.95 7.50 18.15
N ALA A 219 -8.39 7.12 16.96
CA ALA A 219 -9.82 7.01 16.65
C ALA A 219 -10.52 5.95 17.52
N LEU A 220 -9.88 4.82 17.80
CA LEU A 220 -10.40 3.77 18.67
C LEU A 220 -10.59 4.23 20.12
N SER A 221 -9.91 5.28 20.57
CA SER A 221 -10.11 5.81 21.92
C SER A 221 -11.54 6.31 22.21
N ALA A 222 -12.29 6.64 21.18
CA ALA A 222 -13.73 6.99 21.30
C ALA A 222 -14.61 5.75 21.63
N TYR A 223 -14.15 4.56 21.32
CA TYR A 223 -14.86 3.30 21.58
C TYR A 223 -14.32 2.59 22.84
N ASP A 224 -13.03 2.71 23.09
CA ASP A 224 -12.35 2.15 24.26
C ASP A 224 -11.17 3.07 24.66
N VAL A 225 -11.34 3.81 25.74
CA VAL A 225 -10.37 4.83 26.22
C VAL A 225 -8.95 4.29 26.45
N ARG A 226 -8.79 2.98 26.66
CA ARG A 226 -7.47 2.34 26.85
C ARG A 226 -6.57 2.52 25.63
N TRP A 227 -7.14 2.65 24.43
CA TRP A 227 -6.38 2.91 23.20
C TRP A 227 -5.65 4.25 23.19
N THR A 228 -6.04 5.20 24.04
CA THR A 228 -5.29 6.47 24.21
C THR A 228 -3.84 6.22 24.65
N ALA A 229 -3.64 5.34 25.62
CA ALA A 229 -2.28 5.01 26.11
C ALA A 229 -1.47 4.26 25.05
N VAL A 230 -2.10 3.35 24.30
CA VAL A 230 -1.47 2.61 23.19
C VAL A 230 -1.05 3.55 22.07
N ALA A 231 -1.90 4.49 21.67
CA ALA A 231 -1.59 5.49 20.65
C ALA A 231 -0.40 6.38 21.06
N ASN A 232 -0.41 6.88 22.30
CA ASN A 232 0.68 7.70 22.85
C ASN A 232 2.00 6.94 22.89
N ARG A 233 1.97 5.65 23.29
CA ARG A 233 3.17 4.80 23.31
C ARG A 233 3.68 4.53 21.90
N SER A 234 2.79 4.27 20.95
CA SER A 234 3.12 4.04 19.54
C SER A 234 3.74 5.27 18.90
N GLU A 235 3.17 6.46 19.14
CA GLU A 235 3.75 7.72 18.69
C GLU A 235 5.15 7.95 19.28
N ALA A 236 5.33 7.70 20.58
CA ALA A 236 6.64 7.83 21.23
C ALA A 236 7.69 6.90 20.61
N ILE A 237 7.30 5.70 20.15
CA ILE A 237 8.20 4.77 19.46
C ILE A 237 8.54 5.30 18.06
N LEU A 238 7.57 5.80 17.30
CA LEU A 238 7.80 6.34 15.93
C LEU A 238 8.64 7.63 15.95
N THR A 239 8.51 8.44 17.00
CA THR A 239 9.24 9.72 17.13
C THR A 239 10.58 9.59 17.84
N ASP A 240 10.93 8.41 18.34
CA ASP A 240 12.25 8.15 18.93
C ASP A 240 13.32 8.27 17.84
N SER A 241 14.37 9.07 18.10
CA SER A 241 15.48 9.23 17.16
C SER A 241 16.20 7.92 16.82
N ARG A 242 16.12 6.92 17.70
CA ARG A 242 16.66 5.56 17.49
C ARG A 242 15.82 4.73 16.51
N ALA A 243 14.60 5.16 16.18
CA ALA A 243 13.74 4.47 15.21
C ALA A 243 14.28 4.56 13.79
N LEU A 244 15.06 5.56 13.45
CA LEU A 244 15.75 5.69 12.17
C LEU A 244 17.07 4.91 12.15
N MET A 245 17.46 4.42 10.98
CA MET A 245 18.67 3.59 10.83
C MET A 245 19.95 4.41 10.99
N SER A 246 20.09 5.49 10.21
CA SER A 246 21.22 6.45 10.29
C SER A 246 20.85 7.76 9.60
N SER A 247 21.74 8.76 9.67
CA SER A 247 21.63 10.01 8.92
C SER A 247 21.79 9.83 7.41
N GLU A 248 22.59 8.85 6.98
CA GLU A 248 22.80 8.54 5.55
C GLU A 248 21.70 7.64 4.99
N LEU A 249 21.02 6.88 5.84
CA LEU A 249 19.88 6.05 5.52
C LEU A 249 18.73 6.33 6.51
N PRO A 250 17.99 7.44 6.34
CA PRO A 250 16.96 7.85 7.29
C PRO A 250 15.65 7.09 7.07
N LEU A 251 15.74 5.76 6.94
CA LEU A 251 14.61 4.85 6.93
C LEU A 251 14.34 4.31 8.32
N TYR A 252 13.07 4.01 8.60
CA TYR A 252 12.69 3.39 9.86
C TYR A 252 13.23 1.96 9.98
N ARG A 253 13.63 1.59 11.19
CA ARG A 253 14.01 0.21 11.54
C ARG A 253 12.78 -0.70 11.45
N ALA A 254 13.00 -1.98 11.21
CA ALA A 254 11.92 -2.93 10.96
C ALA A 254 11.00 -3.15 12.17
N SER A 255 11.54 -3.18 13.38
CA SER A 255 10.76 -3.50 14.58
C SER A 255 11.36 -2.93 15.88
N TYR A 256 10.52 -2.90 16.93
CA TYR A 256 10.86 -2.53 18.30
C TYR A 256 10.43 -3.63 19.27
N THR A 257 11.26 -3.93 20.25
CA THR A 257 10.98 -4.91 21.32
C THR A 257 10.77 -4.16 22.63
N PRO A 258 9.51 -3.97 23.10
CA PRO A 258 9.20 -3.14 24.27
C PRO A 258 9.92 -3.55 25.55
N ALA A 259 9.93 -4.85 25.88
CA ALA A 259 10.55 -5.38 27.09
C ALA A 259 12.07 -5.16 27.17
N LYS A 260 12.74 -4.87 26.03
CA LYS A 260 14.19 -4.64 25.95
C LYS A 260 14.53 -3.18 25.62
N ASP A 261 13.53 -2.34 25.36
CA ASP A 261 13.70 -0.98 24.81
C ASP A 261 14.68 -0.95 23.62
N MET A 262 14.48 -1.84 22.64
CA MET A 262 15.46 -2.06 21.58
C MET A 262 14.83 -2.11 20.21
N PHE A 263 15.38 -1.32 19.31
CA PHE A 263 15.07 -1.35 17.88
C PHE A 263 15.90 -2.42 17.14
N SER A 264 15.31 -3.02 16.11
CA SER A 264 15.96 -4.01 15.25
C SER A 264 17.10 -3.37 14.42
N ASN A 265 18.13 -4.16 14.13
CA ASN A 265 19.19 -3.82 13.18
C ASN A 265 19.06 -4.57 11.84
N ALA A 266 17.89 -5.16 11.57
CA ALA A 266 17.61 -5.82 10.30
C ALA A 266 17.64 -4.81 9.13
N ALA A 267 17.86 -5.30 7.91
CA ALA A 267 17.72 -4.51 6.68
C ALA A 267 16.29 -3.95 6.57
N ALA A 268 16.16 -2.75 5.98
CA ALA A 268 14.87 -2.13 5.72
C ALA A 268 14.24 -2.78 4.48
N GLN A 269 13.09 -3.43 4.65
CA GLN A 269 12.20 -3.82 3.57
C GLN A 269 11.42 -2.56 3.14
N MET A 270 11.50 -2.18 1.87
CA MET A 270 11.02 -0.86 1.46
C MET A 270 9.49 -0.71 1.60
N THR A 271 8.73 -1.76 1.39
CA THR A 271 7.26 -1.71 1.57
C THR A 271 6.89 -1.47 3.04
N GLU A 272 7.54 -2.18 3.98
CA GLU A 272 7.34 -1.96 5.42
C GLU A 272 7.82 -0.57 5.86
N ALA A 273 8.97 -0.12 5.34
CA ALA A 273 9.49 1.22 5.63
C ALA A 273 8.56 2.31 5.10
N ALA A 274 8.03 2.17 3.89
CA ALA A 274 7.08 3.12 3.29
C ALA A 274 5.78 3.20 4.11
N LEU A 275 5.21 2.07 4.54
CA LEU A 275 4.04 2.04 5.43
C LEU A 275 4.34 2.70 6.78
N THR A 276 5.55 2.48 7.35
CA THR A 276 5.95 3.16 8.59
C THR A 276 6.02 4.67 8.40
N ILE A 277 6.60 5.12 7.27
CA ILE A 277 6.68 6.54 6.93
C ILE A 277 5.28 7.13 6.72
N LEU A 278 4.36 6.38 6.10
CA LEU A 278 2.97 6.80 5.93
C LEU A 278 2.29 7.02 7.28
N HIS A 279 2.39 6.07 8.21
CA HIS A 279 1.80 6.23 9.55
C HIS A 279 2.46 7.38 10.34
N ALA A 280 3.76 7.60 10.17
CA ALA A 280 4.43 8.77 10.73
C ALA A 280 3.96 10.08 10.09
N ALA A 281 3.76 10.12 8.77
CA ALA A 281 3.26 11.31 8.05
C ALA A 281 1.84 11.67 8.47
N GLN A 282 0.95 10.69 8.68
CA GLN A 282 -0.42 10.89 9.14
C GLN A 282 -0.51 11.62 10.49
N ILE A 283 0.50 11.46 11.33
CA ILE A 283 0.62 12.17 12.62
C ILE A 283 1.61 13.34 12.57
N SER A 284 2.03 13.79 11.38
CA SER A 284 3.00 14.87 11.17
C SER A 284 4.38 14.60 11.80
N ALA A 285 4.78 13.33 11.90
CA ALA A 285 6.05 12.88 12.50
C ALA A 285 7.08 12.37 11.47
N ALA A 286 6.75 12.30 10.18
CA ALA A 286 7.73 11.99 9.14
C ALA A 286 8.73 13.14 9.01
N GLY A 287 10.02 12.85 9.26
CA GLY A 287 11.07 13.86 9.24
C GLY A 287 11.46 14.27 7.81
N GLU A 288 11.78 15.56 7.61
CA GLU A 288 12.25 16.12 6.32
C GLU A 288 13.42 15.31 5.74
N GLN A 289 14.38 14.89 6.58
CA GLN A 289 15.52 14.08 6.13
C GLN A 289 15.11 12.76 5.45
N THR A 290 14.03 12.13 5.92
CA THR A 290 13.47 10.92 5.30
C THR A 290 12.84 11.25 3.95
N LEU A 291 12.07 12.33 3.88
CA LEU A 291 11.39 12.77 2.65
C LEU A 291 12.40 13.21 1.59
N ASP A 292 13.40 14.00 1.97
CA ASP A 292 14.50 14.42 1.08
C ASP A 292 15.30 13.22 0.53
N TRP A 293 15.56 12.22 1.37
CA TRP A 293 16.23 11.00 0.92
C TRP A 293 15.39 10.24 -0.11
N LEU A 294 14.08 10.12 0.11
CA LEU A 294 13.17 9.46 -0.83
C LEU A 294 13.14 10.21 -2.18
N ASP A 295 13.05 11.53 -2.16
CA ASP A 295 13.12 12.35 -3.38
C ASP A 295 14.44 12.16 -4.12
N ALA A 296 15.55 12.15 -3.41
CA ALA A 296 16.87 11.91 -4.01
C ALA A 296 16.98 10.53 -4.67
N GLN A 297 16.40 9.47 -4.04
CA GLN A 297 16.38 8.13 -4.63
C GLN A 297 15.49 8.08 -5.89
N LEU A 298 14.32 8.70 -5.85
CA LEU A 298 13.42 8.79 -7.01
C LEU A 298 14.07 9.57 -8.15
N GLY A 299 14.70 10.70 -7.84
CA GLY A 299 15.47 11.50 -8.80
C GLY A 299 16.66 10.75 -9.39
N ALA A 300 17.29 9.84 -8.62
CA ALA A 300 18.35 8.94 -9.10
C ALA A 300 17.80 7.75 -9.93
N GLY A 301 16.48 7.61 -10.02
CA GLY A 301 15.81 6.69 -10.94
C GLY A 301 15.08 5.51 -10.30
N ALA A 302 15.39 5.08 -9.08
CA ALA A 302 14.69 3.94 -8.46
C ALA A 302 14.80 3.89 -6.94
N ILE A 303 13.75 3.38 -6.30
CA ILE A 303 13.77 2.89 -4.93
C ILE A 303 13.72 1.35 -4.98
N TYR A 304 14.70 0.71 -4.36
CA TYR A 304 14.84 -0.75 -4.40
C TYR A 304 14.13 -1.42 -3.22
N ALA A 305 13.81 -2.70 -3.38
CA ALA A 305 12.99 -3.45 -2.43
C ALA A 305 13.61 -3.60 -1.04
N GLN A 306 14.95 -3.53 -0.91
CA GLN A 306 15.62 -3.67 0.38
C GLN A 306 16.91 -2.85 0.45
N TYR A 307 17.14 -2.24 1.62
CA TYR A 307 18.40 -1.56 1.96
C TYR A 307 18.99 -2.15 3.24
N ALA A 308 20.28 -2.50 3.18
CA ALA A 308 21.04 -2.87 4.37
C ALA A 308 21.30 -1.64 5.25
N SER A 309 21.63 -1.84 6.52
CA SER A 309 21.87 -0.75 7.49
C SER A 309 22.98 0.23 7.12
N ASN A 310 23.86 -0.16 6.19
CA ASN A 310 24.92 0.70 5.62
C ASN A 310 24.46 1.46 4.35
N GLY A 311 23.18 1.47 4.02
CA GLY A 311 22.60 2.13 2.85
C GLY A 311 22.78 1.39 1.52
N GLN A 312 23.47 0.25 1.51
CA GLN A 312 23.63 -0.53 0.28
C GLN A 312 22.35 -1.32 -0.03
N VAL A 313 22.04 -1.43 -1.32
CA VAL A 313 20.97 -2.30 -1.79
C VAL A 313 21.33 -3.76 -1.51
N GLY A 314 20.44 -4.50 -0.87
CA GLY A 314 20.62 -5.91 -0.53
C GLY A 314 20.92 -6.75 -1.78
N TYR A 315 21.80 -7.76 -1.64
CA TYR A 315 22.07 -8.68 -2.76
C TYR A 315 20.77 -9.40 -3.16
N GLY A 316 20.45 -9.40 -4.45
CA GLY A 316 19.21 -9.97 -4.97
C GLY A 316 17.97 -9.08 -4.84
N PHE A 317 18.06 -7.90 -4.19
CA PHE A 317 16.95 -6.97 -3.97
C PHE A 317 17.01 -5.72 -4.85
N ARG A 318 17.77 -5.75 -5.96
CA ARG A 318 17.80 -4.69 -6.98
C ARG A 318 16.59 -4.74 -7.91
N TYR A 319 15.40 -4.89 -7.33
CA TYR A 319 14.14 -4.73 -8.02
C TYR A 319 13.28 -3.71 -7.27
N GLU A 320 12.37 -3.11 -7.97
CA GLU A 320 11.46 -2.10 -7.45
C GLU A 320 10.15 -2.78 -7.04
N ALA A 321 9.74 -2.66 -5.77
CA ALA A 321 8.43 -3.16 -5.31
C ALA A 321 7.35 -2.14 -5.69
N ILE A 322 6.33 -2.57 -6.44
CA ILE A 322 5.27 -1.70 -6.99
C ILE A 322 4.49 -1.03 -5.86
N GLY A 323 4.04 -1.80 -4.88
CA GLY A 323 3.28 -1.28 -3.74
C GLY A 323 4.04 -0.23 -2.93
N SER A 324 5.39 -0.27 -2.91
CA SER A 324 6.16 0.79 -2.25
C SER A 324 5.92 2.16 -2.88
N TYR A 325 5.85 2.24 -4.23
CA TYR A 325 5.56 3.49 -4.91
C TYR A 325 4.15 3.99 -4.63
N ALA A 326 3.18 3.09 -4.55
CA ALA A 326 1.81 3.44 -4.19
C ALA A 326 1.73 4.05 -2.78
N VAL A 327 2.40 3.43 -1.80
CA VAL A 327 2.46 3.95 -0.43
C VAL A 327 3.22 5.28 -0.37
N LEU A 328 4.34 5.43 -1.10
CA LEU A 328 5.10 6.69 -1.14
C LEU A 328 4.33 7.84 -1.81
N ALA A 329 3.47 7.56 -2.80
CA ALA A 329 2.57 8.57 -3.34
C ALA A 329 1.59 9.08 -2.26
N GLN A 330 1.06 8.19 -1.42
CA GLN A 330 0.24 8.57 -0.27
C GLN A 330 1.04 9.37 0.77
N VAL A 331 2.29 8.97 1.07
CA VAL A 331 3.20 9.72 1.96
C VAL A 331 3.33 11.16 1.46
N GLY A 332 3.66 11.35 0.17
CA GLY A 332 3.81 12.68 -0.41
C GLY A 332 2.53 13.51 -0.35
N ALA A 333 1.36 12.90 -0.59
CA ALA A 333 0.07 13.57 -0.49
C ALA A 333 -0.25 14.01 0.95
N VAL A 334 -0.05 13.12 1.93
CA VAL A 334 -0.37 13.39 3.35
C VAL A 334 0.60 14.40 3.96
N SER A 335 1.90 14.34 3.62
CA SER A 335 2.91 15.26 4.13
C SER A 335 2.97 16.60 3.40
N GLY A 336 2.21 16.77 2.30
CA GLY A 336 2.30 17.95 1.43
C GLY A 336 3.55 17.99 0.56
N HIS A 337 4.30 16.89 0.47
CA HIS A 337 5.54 16.76 -0.32
C HIS A 337 5.20 16.39 -1.77
N THR A 338 4.73 17.40 -2.53
CA THR A 338 4.12 17.19 -3.86
C THR A 338 5.04 16.50 -4.88
N GLU A 339 6.35 16.74 -4.82
CA GLU A 339 7.30 16.11 -5.75
C GLU A 339 7.44 14.61 -5.46
N LEU A 340 7.54 14.21 -4.20
CA LEU A 340 7.51 12.79 -3.79
C LEU A 340 6.25 12.10 -4.29
N ALA A 341 5.08 12.72 -4.07
CA ALA A 341 3.80 12.20 -4.54
C ALA A 341 3.79 12.01 -6.06
N ARG A 342 4.19 13.04 -6.80
CA ARG A 342 4.20 13.06 -8.27
C ARG A 342 5.14 12.02 -8.86
N LEU A 343 6.38 11.94 -8.37
CA LEU A 343 7.37 10.98 -8.87
C LEU A 343 6.98 9.54 -8.54
N SER A 344 6.48 9.29 -7.32
CA SER A 344 6.02 7.97 -6.91
C SER A 344 4.83 7.51 -7.75
N LEU A 345 3.86 8.41 -7.99
CA LEU A 345 2.72 8.11 -8.86
C LEU A 345 3.15 7.83 -10.30
N ALA A 346 4.11 8.57 -10.84
CA ALA A 346 4.65 8.32 -12.18
C ALA A 346 5.30 6.93 -12.28
N LYS A 347 6.06 6.52 -11.25
CA LYS A 347 6.64 5.17 -11.15
C LYS A 347 5.58 4.09 -11.09
N LEU A 348 4.53 4.31 -10.29
CA LEU A 348 3.40 3.41 -10.14
C LEU A 348 2.66 3.23 -11.47
N GLU A 349 2.23 4.35 -12.10
CA GLU A 349 1.45 4.34 -13.33
C GLU A 349 2.21 3.70 -14.51
N ASN A 350 3.53 3.80 -14.53
CA ASN A 350 4.37 3.12 -15.52
C ASN A 350 4.36 1.59 -15.39
N ARG A 351 3.78 1.05 -14.32
CA ARG A 351 3.62 -0.40 -14.06
C ARG A 351 2.22 -0.90 -14.36
N ARG A 352 1.23 -0.01 -14.46
CA ARG A 352 -0.15 -0.39 -14.71
C ARG A 352 -0.34 -0.89 -16.15
N VAL A 353 -1.01 -2.02 -16.31
CA VAL A 353 -1.50 -2.50 -17.62
C VAL A 353 -2.57 -1.55 -18.12
N ALA A 354 -2.32 -0.90 -19.26
CA ALA A 354 -3.16 0.19 -19.74
C ALA A 354 -4.38 -0.29 -20.51
N THR A 355 -4.24 -1.36 -21.30
CA THR A 355 -5.23 -1.78 -22.29
C THR A 355 -5.38 -3.31 -22.28
N GLY A 356 -6.42 -3.80 -22.96
CA GLY A 356 -6.69 -5.22 -23.11
C GLY A 356 -7.37 -5.84 -21.88
N THR A 357 -7.40 -7.18 -21.84
CA THR A 357 -8.14 -7.98 -20.84
C THR A 357 -7.71 -7.69 -19.40
N PHE A 358 -6.46 -7.31 -19.19
CA PHE A 358 -5.88 -7.07 -17.88
C PHE A 358 -5.75 -5.58 -17.55
N ALA A 359 -6.44 -4.70 -18.29
CA ALA A 359 -6.40 -3.26 -18.05
C ALA A 359 -6.73 -2.94 -16.59
N GLY A 360 -5.89 -2.11 -15.96
CA GLY A 360 -6.00 -1.75 -14.56
C GLY A 360 -5.12 -2.56 -13.61
N ALA A 361 -4.57 -3.72 -14.04
CA ALA A 361 -3.67 -4.52 -13.21
C ALA A 361 -2.29 -3.87 -13.07
N TYR A 362 -1.66 -4.05 -11.91
CA TYR A 362 -0.24 -3.73 -11.68
C TYR A 362 0.66 -4.97 -11.76
N GLY A 363 0.07 -6.10 -12.12
CA GLY A 363 0.75 -7.39 -12.22
C GLY A 363 1.52 -7.61 -13.51
N SER A 364 2.37 -8.63 -13.49
CA SER A 364 3.13 -9.08 -14.66
C SER A 364 2.24 -9.89 -15.61
N VAL A 365 2.11 -9.44 -16.85
CA VAL A 365 1.40 -10.16 -17.93
C VAL A 365 2.16 -11.40 -18.45
N LYS A 366 3.34 -11.69 -17.86
CA LYS A 366 4.19 -12.82 -18.24
C LYS A 366 3.94 -14.09 -17.41
N GLY A 367 2.88 -14.12 -16.62
CA GLY A 367 2.54 -15.27 -15.77
C GLY A 367 3.32 -15.34 -14.46
N GLU A 368 4.03 -14.27 -14.09
CA GLU A 368 4.66 -14.15 -12.78
C GLU A 368 3.61 -13.87 -11.71
N THR A 369 3.90 -14.25 -10.46
CA THR A 369 3.02 -13.95 -9.34
C THR A 369 2.93 -12.46 -9.12
N SER A 370 1.72 -11.96 -9.00
CA SER A 370 1.36 -10.57 -8.71
C SER A 370 0.58 -10.51 -7.40
N TYR A 371 0.55 -9.34 -6.77
CA TYR A 371 0.02 -9.17 -5.42
C TYR A 371 -1.14 -8.18 -5.43
N THR A 372 -2.30 -8.59 -4.93
CA THR A 372 -3.49 -7.72 -4.81
C THR A 372 -3.25 -6.50 -3.91
N PHE A 373 -2.23 -6.58 -3.05
CA PHE A 373 -1.71 -5.43 -2.30
C PHE A 373 -1.35 -4.25 -3.21
N ASP A 374 -0.74 -4.52 -4.38
CA ASP A 374 -0.30 -3.48 -5.31
C ASP A 374 -1.49 -2.72 -5.90
N GLU A 375 -2.59 -3.41 -6.25
CA GLU A 375 -3.83 -2.79 -6.72
C GLU A 375 -4.50 -1.94 -5.64
N LEU A 376 -4.57 -2.47 -4.41
CA LEU A 376 -5.24 -1.79 -3.30
C LEU A 376 -4.48 -0.54 -2.86
N GLU A 377 -3.16 -0.63 -2.72
CA GLU A 377 -2.35 0.55 -2.41
C GLU A 377 -2.36 1.57 -3.56
N ALA A 378 -2.42 1.12 -4.82
CA ALA A 378 -2.59 2.00 -5.97
C ALA A 378 -3.93 2.75 -5.92
N LEU A 379 -5.02 2.09 -5.53
CA LEU A 379 -6.33 2.73 -5.36
C LEU A 379 -6.30 3.81 -4.27
N PHE A 380 -5.63 3.56 -3.13
CA PHE A 380 -5.43 4.57 -2.08
C PHE A 380 -4.57 5.74 -2.57
N ALA A 381 -3.47 5.46 -3.29
CA ALA A 381 -2.63 6.50 -3.88
C ALA A 381 -3.41 7.39 -4.85
N LEU A 382 -4.16 6.80 -5.77
CA LEU A 382 -5.00 7.51 -6.74
C LEU A 382 -6.12 8.31 -6.06
N MET A 383 -6.63 7.85 -4.93
CA MET A 383 -7.61 8.59 -4.13
C MET A 383 -6.97 9.79 -3.41
N ALA A 384 -5.80 9.60 -2.82
CA ALA A 384 -5.07 10.66 -2.11
C ALA A 384 -4.61 11.80 -3.03
N MET A 385 -4.43 11.51 -4.34
CA MET A 385 -3.99 12.48 -5.35
C MET A 385 -5.15 13.20 -6.06
N LYS A 386 -6.40 12.92 -5.70
CA LYS A 386 -7.53 13.69 -6.23
C LYS A 386 -7.47 15.13 -5.71
N PRO A 387 -7.67 16.14 -6.60
CA PRO A 387 -7.64 17.56 -6.22
C PRO A 387 -8.78 17.93 -5.28
#